data_224daa9de280fdb12c20787f184bd2b2
#
_entry.id   224daa9de280fdb12c20787f184bd2b2
#
_cell.length_a   1.000
_cell.length_b   1.000
_cell.length_c   1.000
_cell.angle_alpha   90.00
_cell.angle_beta   90.00
_cell.angle_gamma   90.00
#
_symmetry.space_group_name_H-M   'P 1'
#
loop_
_entity.id
_entity.type
_entity.pdbx_description
1 polymer ?
#
loop_
_entity_poly.entity_id
_entity_poly.type
_entity_poly.pdbx_seq_one_letter_code
_entity_poly.pdbx_strand_id
1 'polypeptide(L)'
;DLAADQLMIAKWVIRNLAYQYGYDITFAPKITAGKAGSGLHIHMRIMKDGQNQMLKDGVLSETARKAIAGMMELAPSITAFGNTNPTSYFRLVPHQEAPTNICWGDRNRSVLVRVPLGWSAKTDMCMLANPLEAPSHYDTTQKQTVEMRSPDGSADLYQLIAEIGRA
;
A
#
# COMPACT_ATOMS: atom_id res chain seq x y z
N ASP A 1 2.05 -14.26 -9.68
CA ASP A 1 2.12 -13.04 -8.90
C ASP A 1 2.72 -11.86 -9.64
N LEU A 2 1.97 -11.42 -10.66
CA LEU A 2 2.38 -10.34 -11.56
C LEU A 2 2.86 -9.07 -10.83
N ALA A 3 2.24 -8.72 -9.70
CA ALA A 3 2.63 -7.52 -8.96
C ALA A 3 4.03 -7.64 -8.32
N ALA A 4 4.39 -8.82 -7.81
CA ALA A 4 5.74 -9.08 -7.31
C ALA A 4 6.77 -9.04 -8.44
N ASP A 5 6.48 -9.70 -9.56
CA ASP A 5 7.35 -9.69 -10.74
C ASP A 5 7.60 -8.27 -11.25
N GLN A 6 6.53 -7.48 -11.41
CA GLN A 6 6.63 -6.09 -11.85
C GLN A 6 7.48 -5.22 -10.91
N LEU A 7 7.34 -5.39 -9.59
CA LEU A 7 8.14 -4.63 -8.64
C LEU A 7 9.60 -5.07 -8.62
N MET A 8 9.88 -6.36 -8.79
CA MET A 8 11.28 -6.86 -8.93
C MET A 8 11.94 -6.28 -10.17
N ILE A 9 11.23 -6.32 -11.32
CA ILE A 9 11.71 -5.70 -12.56
C ILE A 9 11.91 -4.19 -12.39
N ALA A 10 10.95 -3.50 -11.77
CA ALA A 10 11.06 -2.06 -11.51
C ALA A 10 12.29 -1.72 -10.66
N LYS A 11 12.55 -2.45 -9.57
CA LYS A 11 13.75 -2.27 -8.76
C LYS A 11 15.03 -2.47 -9.57
N TRP A 12 15.05 -3.48 -10.44
CA TRP A 12 16.19 -3.74 -11.31
C TRP A 12 16.41 -2.61 -12.33
N VAL A 13 15.34 -2.17 -13.01
CA VAL A 13 15.40 -1.06 -13.98
C VAL A 13 15.90 0.22 -13.31
N ILE A 14 15.33 0.57 -12.15
CA ILE A 14 15.70 1.79 -11.41
C ILE A 14 17.21 1.76 -11.04
N ARG A 15 17.74 0.62 -10.56
CA ARG A 15 19.17 0.49 -10.26
C ARG A 15 20.04 0.68 -11.50
N ASN A 16 19.67 0.09 -12.63
CA ASN A 16 20.43 0.22 -13.85
C ASN A 16 20.41 1.65 -14.42
N LEU A 17 19.24 2.30 -14.39
CA LEU A 17 19.12 3.70 -14.80
C LEU A 17 19.95 4.62 -13.88
N ALA A 18 19.83 4.45 -12.57
CA ALA A 18 20.61 5.23 -11.61
C ALA A 18 22.12 5.10 -11.88
N TYR A 19 22.59 3.88 -12.09
CA TYR A 19 24.00 3.64 -12.44
C TYR A 19 24.42 4.36 -13.73
N GLN A 20 23.59 4.34 -14.78
CA GLN A 20 23.89 5.02 -16.04
C GLN A 20 23.99 6.55 -15.88
N TYR A 21 23.24 7.10 -14.94
CA TYR A 21 23.26 8.55 -14.64
C TYR A 21 24.23 8.92 -13.50
N GLY A 22 25.03 7.99 -13.00
CA GLY A 22 26.00 8.24 -11.93
C GLY A 22 25.37 8.47 -10.55
N TYR A 23 24.19 7.90 -10.29
CA TYR A 23 23.51 7.99 -9.01
C TYR A 23 23.58 6.67 -8.23
N ASP A 24 23.82 6.76 -6.94
CA ASP A 24 23.60 5.68 -6.01
C ASP A 24 22.12 5.62 -5.60
N ILE A 25 21.56 4.40 -5.52
CA ILE A 25 20.19 4.19 -5.10
C ILE A 25 20.08 3.12 -4.03
N THR A 26 19.19 3.35 -3.09
CA THR A 26 18.86 2.37 -2.05
C THR A 26 17.35 2.23 -1.88
N PHE A 27 16.90 1.00 -1.60
CA PHE A 27 15.54 0.69 -1.17
C PHE A 27 15.49 0.37 0.32
N ALA A 28 16.52 0.75 1.07
CA ALA A 28 16.56 0.56 2.51
C ALA A 28 15.39 1.26 3.21
N PRO A 29 14.77 0.64 4.23
CA PRO A 29 13.62 1.20 4.92
C PRO A 29 13.93 2.47 5.69
N LYS A 30 15.19 2.66 6.09
CA LYS A 30 15.66 3.79 6.89
C LYS A 30 17.06 4.18 6.49
N ILE A 31 17.23 5.36 5.94
CA ILE A 31 18.55 5.91 5.54
C ILE A 31 19.12 6.74 6.69
N THR A 32 18.30 7.55 7.33
CA THR A 32 18.73 8.48 8.39
C THR A 32 17.87 8.30 9.63
N ALA A 33 18.50 8.03 10.77
CA ALA A 33 17.82 8.00 12.06
C ALA A 33 17.17 9.35 12.37
N GLY A 34 16.01 9.34 13.02
CA GLY A 34 15.28 10.56 13.37
C GLY A 34 14.52 11.24 12.21
N LYS A 35 14.61 10.74 10.98
CA LYS A 35 13.84 11.20 9.81
C LYS A 35 12.83 10.15 9.39
N ALA A 36 11.85 10.53 8.56
CA ALA A 36 10.93 9.59 7.95
C ALA A 36 11.67 8.53 7.12
N GLY A 37 11.16 7.31 7.10
CA GLY A 37 11.71 6.21 6.30
C GLY A 37 10.95 6.00 5.00
N SER A 38 11.35 4.97 4.24
CA SER A 38 10.74 4.55 2.99
C SER A 38 9.85 3.34 3.22
N GLY A 39 8.55 3.46 2.94
CA GLY A 39 7.59 2.36 2.99
C GLY A 39 7.37 1.72 1.63
N LEU A 40 6.84 0.50 1.65
CA LEU A 40 6.27 -0.20 0.50
C LEU A 40 4.83 -0.55 0.85
N HIS A 41 3.88 0.27 0.45
CA HIS A 41 2.49 0.05 0.80
C HIS A 41 1.82 -0.86 -0.22
N ILE A 42 1.14 -1.89 0.27
CA ILE A 42 0.43 -2.86 -0.58
C ILE A 42 -1.05 -2.49 -0.61
N HIS A 43 -1.52 -2.05 -1.77
CA HIS A 43 -2.94 -1.83 -2.02
C HIS A 43 -3.55 -3.10 -2.59
N MET A 44 -4.63 -3.57 -1.97
CA MET A 44 -5.32 -4.77 -2.40
C MET A 44 -6.82 -4.54 -2.52
N ARG A 45 -7.44 -5.33 -3.38
CA ARG A 45 -8.90 -5.42 -3.52
C ARG A 45 -9.31 -6.86 -3.81
N ILE A 46 -10.49 -7.23 -3.37
CA ILE A 46 -11.08 -8.54 -3.65
C ILE A 46 -12.02 -8.37 -4.84
N MET A 47 -11.83 -9.19 -5.87
CA MET A 47 -12.66 -9.20 -7.07
C MET A 47 -13.50 -10.48 -7.09
N LYS A 48 -14.78 -10.37 -7.45
CA LYS A 48 -15.67 -11.49 -7.73
C LYS A 48 -16.47 -11.17 -9.00
N ASP A 49 -16.43 -12.07 -9.96
CA ASP A 49 -17.14 -11.94 -11.25
C ASP A 49 -16.86 -10.58 -11.94
N GLY A 50 -15.59 -10.13 -11.90
CA GLY A 50 -15.15 -8.86 -12.47
C GLY A 50 -15.53 -7.62 -11.66
N GLN A 51 -16.22 -7.77 -10.53
CA GLN A 51 -16.66 -6.67 -9.68
C GLN A 51 -15.83 -6.54 -8.41
N ASN A 52 -15.50 -5.32 -8.06
CA ASN A 52 -14.80 -4.99 -6.80
C ASN A 52 -15.73 -5.21 -5.60
N GLN A 53 -15.32 -6.06 -4.67
CA GLN A 53 -16.09 -6.41 -3.49
C GLN A 53 -15.78 -5.54 -2.26
N MET A 54 -14.96 -4.50 -2.41
CA MET A 54 -14.52 -3.68 -1.27
C MET A 54 -15.59 -2.70 -0.78
N LEU A 55 -16.52 -2.31 -1.65
CA LEU A 55 -17.64 -1.42 -1.32
C LEU A 55 -18.97 -2.11 -1.57
N LYS A 56 -19.97 -1.78 -0.74
CA LYS A 56 -21.39 -2.06 -0.93
C LYS A 56 -22.18 -0.82 -0.52
N ASP A 57 -23.04 -0.34 -1.40
CA ASP A 57 -23.88 0.85 -1.16
C ASP A 57 -23.09 2.10 -0.74
N GLY A 58 -21.87 2.27 -1.30
CA GLY A 58 -20.98 3.40 -1.01
C GLY A 58 -20.24 3.35 0.33
N VAL A 59 -20.35 2.24 1.06
CA VAL A 59 -19.65 2.00 2.33
C VAL A 59 -18.76 0.76 2.25
N LEU A 60 -17.83 0.66 3.17
CA LEU A 60 -16.93 -0.49 3.26
C LEU A 60 -17.75 -1.78 3.49
N SER A 61 -17.59 -2.75 2.59
CA SER A 61 -18.35 -4.00 2.61
C SER A 61 -17.95 -4.92 3.78
N GLU A 62 -18.76 -5.93 4.05
CA GLU A 62 -18.42 -6.99 5.00
C GLU A 62 -17.19 -7.79 4.54
N THR A 63 -17.08 -8.06 3.23
CA THR A 63 -15.90 -8.72 2.65
C THR A 63 -14.62 -7.94 2.93
N ALA A 64 -14.64 -6.63 2.73
CA ALA A 64 -13.50 -5.78 3.03
C ALA A 64 -13.15 -5.78 4.53
N ARG A 65 -14.16 -5.74 5.41
CA ARG A 65 -13.94 -5.79 6.86
C ARG A 65 -13.33 -7.12 7.31
N LYS A 66 -13.74 -8.23 6.72
CA LYS A 66 -13.15 -9.55 6.98
C LYS A 66 -11.69 -9.59 6.53
N ALA A 67 -11.37 -9.10 5.34
CA ALA A 67 -10.00 -9.01 4.86
C ALA A 67 -9.13 -8.12 5.78
N ILE A 68 -9.64 -6.99 6.25
CA ILE A 68 -8.94 -6.13 7.21
C ILE A 68 -8.68 -6.90 8.51
N ALA A 69 -9.68 -7.62 9.04
CA ALA A 69 -9.53 -8.40 10.26
C ALA A 69 -8.45 -9.49 10.12
N GLY A 70 -8.47 -10.23 9.00
CA GLY A 70 -7.44 -11.23 8.69
C GLY A 70 -6.04 -10.62 8.61
N MET A 71 -5.87 -9.49 7.94
CA MET A 71 -4.58 -8.79 7.89
C MET A 71 -4.10 -8.34 9.27
N MET A 72 -5.00 -7.94 10.17
CA MET A 72 -4.62 -7.58 11.54
C MET A 72 -4.25 -8.81 12.37
N GLU A 73 -4.95 -9.92 12.20
CA GLU A 73 -4.64 -11.20 12.86
C GLU A 73 -3.29 -11.74 12.41
N LEU A 74 -3.02 -11.69 11.10
CA LEU A 74 -1.75 -12.13 10.50
C LEU A 74 -0.65 -11.05 10.51
N ALA A 75 -0.84 -9.92 11.17
CA ALA A 75 0.12 -8.82 11.19
C ALA A 75 1.55 -9.24 11.58
N PRO A 76 1.79 -10.15 12.56
CA PRO A 76 3.14 -10.62 12.87
C PRO A 76 3.82 -11.33 11.71
N SER A 77 3.13 -12.26 11.03
CA SER A 77 3.70 -12.97 9.87
C SER A 77 3.84 -12.07 8.65
N ILE A 78 2.88 -11.20 8.37
CA ILE A 78 3.00 -10.19 7.32
C ILE A 78 4.22 -9.29 7.56
N THR A 79 4.47 -8.90 8.82
CA THR A 79 5.62 -8.09 9.19
C THR A 79 6.93 -8.88 9.03
N ALA A 80 6.95 -10.18 9.34
CA ALA A 80 8.13 -11.02 9.14
C ALA A 80 8.61 -11.05 7.69
N PHE A 81 7.70 -11.08 6.73
CA PHE A 81 8.02 -11.05 5.29
C PHE A 81 8.11 -9.65 4.70
N GLY A 82 7.38 -8.70 5.29
CA GLY A 82 7.32 -7.32 4.82
C GLY A 82 8.43 -6.41 5.35
N ASN A 83 9.08 -6.78 6.46
CA ASN A 83 10.08 -6.00 7.19
C ASN A 83 11.25 -6.90 7.57
N THR A 84 11.98 -7.39 6.58
CA THR A 84 12.99 -8.45 6.74
C THR A 84 14.35 -7.97 7.28
N ASN A 85 14.54 -6.65 7.37
CA ASN A 85 15.79 -6.05 7.80
C ASN A 85 15.63 -5.41 9.19
N PRO A 86 16.61 -5.52 10.11
CA PRO A 86 16.57 -4.82 11.39
C PRO A 86 16.34 -3.31 11.28
N THR A 87 16.81 -2.66 10.21
CA THR A 87 16.54 -1.23 9.96
C THR A 87 15.09 -0.92 9.65
N SER A 88 14.27 -1.89 9.31
CA SER A 88 12.82 -1.76 9.15
C SER A 88 12.17 -1.22 10.44
N TYR A 89 12.64 -1.70 11.57
CA TYR A 89 12.07 -1.33 12.88
C TYR A 89 12.49 0.07 13.34
N PHE A 90 13.53 0.65 12.76
CA PHE A 90 13.83 2.08 12.93
C PHE A 90 12.88 2.98 12.14
N ARG A 91 12.17 2.43 11.14
CA ARG A 91 11.11 3.13 10.42
C ARG A 91 9.78 3.08 11.18
N LEU A 92 9.45 1.94 11.79
CA LEU A 92 8.17 1.69 12.48
C LEU A 92 8.15 2.33 13.88
N VAL A 93 8.38 3.63 13.94
CA VAL A 93 8.45 4.43 15.17
C VAL A 93 7.47 5.60 15.14
N PRO A 94 7.01 6.09 16.31
CA PRO A 94 6.06 7.20 16.39
C PRO A 94 6.55 8.46 15.67
N HIS A 95 5.60 9.27 15.19
CA HIS A 95 5.83 10.58 14.56
C HIS A 95 6.67 10.58 13.27
N GLN A 96 6.80 9.43 12.61
CA GLN A 96 7.55 9.30 11.35
C GLN A 96 6.74 8.66 10.22
N GLU A 97 5.42 8.89 10.21
CA GLU A 97 4.48 8.49 9.15
C GLU A 97 4.40 6.97 8.92
N ALA A 98 4.84 6.16 9.86
CA ALA A 98 4.78 4.71 9.82
C ALA A 98 3.79 4.16 10.84
N PRO A 99 3.17 3.00 10.61
CA PRO A 99 2.29 2.36 11.57
C PRO A 99 3.09 1.86 12.78
N THR A 100 2.56 2.12 13.98
CA THR A 100 3.17 1.68 15.24
C THR A 100 2.25 0.77 16.05
N ASN A 101 1.01 0.60 15.60
CA ASN A 101 0.00 -0.21 16.27
C ASN A 101 -0.75 -1.09 15.27
N ILE A 102 -1.15 -2.28 15.70
CA ILE A 102 -2.01 -3.17 14.94
C ILE A 102 -3.45 -2.66 15.08
N CYS A 103 -3.84 -1.79 14.16
CA CYS A 103 -5.17 -1.24 14.06
C CYS A 103 -5.48 -0.86 12.61
N TRP A 104 -6.74 -0.58 12.32
CA TRP A 104 -7.16 -0.08 11.04
C TRP A 104 -7.95 1.23 11.16
N GLY A 105 -8.05 1.97 10.09
CA GLY A 105 -8.83 3.19 10.08
C GLY A 105 -9.08 3.74 8.69
N ASP A 106 -10.16 4.52 8.59
CA ASP A 106 -10.49 5.27 7.38
C ASP A 106 -9.62 6.53 7.34
N ARG A 107 -8.90 6.73 6.22
CA ARG A 107 -8.05 7.90 5.93
C ARG A 107 -6.93 8.18 6.92
N ASN A 108 -6.70 7.32 7.88
CA ASN A 108 -5.68 7.49 8.91
C ASN A 108 -4.31 6.96 8.44
N ARG A 109 -3.25 7.75 8.57
CA ARG A 109 -1.88 7.38 8.17
C ARG A 109 -1.08 6.67 9.25
N SER A 110 -1.55 6.68 10.50
CA SER A 110 -0.84 6.05 11.62
C SER A 110 -1.22 4.58 11.85
N VAL A 111 -2.22 4.07 11.12
CA VAL A 111 -2.71 2.71 11.27
C VAL A 111 -1.95 1.71 10.41
N LEU A 112 -2.01 0.42 10.79
CA LEU A 112 -1.42 -0.68 10.02
C LEU A 112 -2.17 -0.91 8.71
N VAL A 113 -3.51 -0.97 8.78
CA VAL A 113 -4.37 -1.14 7.61
C VAL A 113 -5.22 0.11 7.41
N ARG A 114 -5.01 0.80 6.30
CA ARG A 114 -5.74 2.01 5.95
C ARG A 114 -6.78 1.74 4.87
N VAL A 115 -7.95 2.33 5.02
CA VAL A 115 -8.92 2.50 3.93
C VAL A 115 -8.62 3.86 3.29
N PRO A 116 -8.02 3.93 2.09
CA PRO A 116 -7.62 5.18 1.49
C PRO A 116 -8.82 6.00 1.01
N LEU A 117 -8.68 7.32 1.10
CA LEU A 117 -9.60 8.28 0.47
C LEU A 117 -9.36 8.29 -1.04
N GLY A 118 -10.35 8.56 -1.80
CA GLY A 118 -10.14 8.99 -3.19
C GLY A 118 -10.84 8.13 -4.22
N TRP A 119 -11.27 6.96 -3.86
CA TRP A 119 -12.02 6.13 -4.80
C TRP A 119 -13.55 6.22 -4.59
N SER A 120 -13.98 6.85 -3.50
CA SER A 120 -15.36 7.27 -3.22
C SER A 120 -15.59 8.76 -3.47
N ALA A 121 -14.66 9.46 -4.10
CA ALA A 121 -14.81 10.87 -4.43
C ALA A 121 -15.96 11.06 -5.42
N LYS A 122 -16.91 11.91 -5.04
CA LYS A 122 -18.08 12.27 -5.88
C LYS A 122 -17.77 13.40 -6.86
N THR A 123 -16.60 14.01 -6.73
CA THR A 123 -16.19 15.19 -7.49
C THR A 123 -15.05 14.83 -8.42
N ASP A 124 -15.18 15.18 -9.69
CA ASP A 124 -14.09 15.06 -10.65
C ASP A 124 -13.02 16.12 -10.36
N MET A 125 -11.94 15.68 -9.73
CA MET A 125 -10.82 16.55 -9.35
C MET A 125 -10.05 17.05 -10.57
N CYS A 126 -10.05 16.32 -11.68
CA CYS A 126 -9.41 16.75 -12.92
C CYS A 126 -10.12 17.98 -13.49
N MET A 127 -11.45 17.96 -13.53
CA MET A 127 -12.25 19.12 -13.93
C MET A 127 -12.06 20.33 -13.02
N LEU A 128 -11.92 20.12 -11.71
CA LEU A 128 -11.66 21.20 -10.77
C LEU A 128 -10.28 21.82 -10.98
N ALA A 129 -9.27 21.00 -11.28
CA ALA A 129 -7.91 21.46 -11.52
C ALA A 129 -7.75 22.12 -12.91
N ASN A 130 -8.46 21.62 -13.91
CA ASN A 130 -8.46 22.13 -15.27
C ASN A 130 -9.89 22.17 -15.85
N PRO A 131 -10.62 23.29 -15.72
CA PRO A 131 -11.99 23.40 -16.21
C PRO A 131 -12.16 23.24 -17.74
N LEU A 132 -11.05 23.27 -18.49
CA LEU A 132 -11.04 23.07 -19.95
C LEU A 132 -10.94 21.57 -20.33
N GLU A 133 -10.69 20.72 -19.35
CA GLU A 133 -10.61 19.27 -19.58
C GLU A 133 -12.00 18.64 -19.61
N ALA A 134 -12.20 17.68 -20.52
CA ALA A 134 -13.45 16.96 -20.58
C ALA A 134 -13.68 16.15 -19.29
N PRO A 135 -14.93 16.01 -18.80
CA PRO A 135 -15.24 15.20 -17.64
C PRO A 135 -14.70 13.77 -17.78
N SER A 136 -14.02 13.28 -16.75
CA SER A 136 -13.62 11.88 -16.71
C SER A 136 -14.84 11.02 -16.37
N HIS A 137 -15.18 10.07 -17.23
CA HIS A 137 -16.25 9.10 -16.96
C HIS A 137 -15.76 7.85 -16.22
N TYR A 138 -14.73 7.99 -15.39
CA TYR A 138 -14.19 6.87 -14.61
C TYR A 138 -15.13 6.48 -13.48
N ASP A 139 -15.57 5.23 -13.50
CA ASP A 139 -16.21 4.60 -12.35
C ASP A 139 -15.17 4.36 -11.26
N THR A 140 -15.11 5.26 -10.28
CA THR A 140 -14.18 5.17 -9.17
C THR A 140 -14.56 4.10 -8.15
N THR A 141 -15.80 3.59 -8.16
CA THR A 141 -16.26 2.56 -7.22
C THR A 141 -15.52 1.24 -7.40
N GLN A 142 -15.11 0.93 -8.65
CA GLN A 142 -14.33 -0.26 -8.97
C GLN A 142 -12.86 -0.20 -8.52
N LYS A 143 -12.41 0.95 -8.01
CA LYS A 143 -11.00 1.17 -7.65
C LYS A 143 -10.73 1.19 -6.15
N GLN A 144 -11.76 1.04 -5.29
CA GLN A 144 -11.55 1.00 -3.84
C GLN A 144 -10.60 -0.13 -3.46
N THR A 145 -9.64 0.18 -2.62
CA THR A 145 -8.66 -0.75 -2.04
C THR A 145 -8.64 -0.63 -0.52
N VAL A 146 -7.98 -1.56 0.14
CA VAL A 146 -7.39 -1.39 1.46
C VAL A 146 -5.88 -1.42 1.33
N GLU A 147 -5.16 -0.79 2.23
CA GLU A 147 -3.73 -0.58 2.16
C GLU A 147 -3.04 -1.13 3.41
N MET A 148 -2.17 -2.12 3.23
CA MET A 148 -1.23 -2.59 4.25
C MET A 148 0.01 -1.67 4.25
N ARG A 149 0.37 -1.11 5.40
CA ARG A 149 1.33 -0.02 5.50
C ARG A 149 2.65 -0.35 6.19
N SER A 150 2.75 -1.49 6.88
CA SER A 150 4.01 -1.88 7.55
C SER A 150 5.16 -2.21 6.58
N PRO A 151 4.95 -2.87 5.43
CA PRO A 151 6.05 -3.32 4.60
C PRO A 151 6.94 -2.18 4.10
N ASP A 152 8.17 -2.52 3.77
CA ASP A 152 9.18 -1.62 3.21
C ASP A 152 9.96 -2.26 2.05
N GLY A 153 10.92 -1.53 1.53
CA GLY A 153 11.69 -1.96 0.36
C GLY A 153 12.56 -3.20 0.57
N SER A 154 12.71 -3.71 1.79
CA SER A 154 13.42 -4.95 2.10
C SER A 154 12.55 -6.20 1.99
N ALA A 155 11.24 -6.05 1.78
CA ALA A 155 10.27 -7.14 1.78
C ALA A 155 10.65 -8.29 0.84
N ASP A 156 10.40 -9.53 1.28
CA ASP A 156 10.24 -10.68 0.40
C ASP A 156 8.86 -10.60 -0.24
N LEU A 157 8.81 -10.09 -1.47
CA LEU A 157 7.56 -9.72 -2.12
C LEU A 157 6.63 -10.90 -2.38
N TYR A 158 7.18 -12.07 -2.73
CA TYR A 158 6.37 -13.25 -3.04
C TYR A 158 5.73 -13.80 -1.78
N GLN A 159 6.50 -13.94 -0.70
CA GLN A 159 6.00 -14.41 0.58
C GLN A 159 5.05 -13.40 1.22
N LEU A 160 5.37 -12.11 1.14
CA LEU A 160 4.49 -11.04 1.62
C LEU A 160 3.12 -11.06 0.96
N ILE A 161 3.06 -11.15 -0.39
CA ILE A 161 1.79 -11.16 -1.12
C ILE A 161 1.03 -12.46 -0.84
N ALA A 162 1.71 -13.60 -0.74
CA ALA A 162 1.09 -14.87 -0.38
C ALA A 162 0.47 -14.80 1.03
N GLU A 163 1.16 -14.21 2.00
CA GLU A 163 0.66 -14.08 3.37
C GLU A 163 -0.52 -13.09 3.48
N ILE A 164 -0.47 -11.98 2.75
CA ILE A 164 -1.63 -11.07 2.65
C ILE A 164 -2.83 -11.79 1.98
N GLY A 165 -2.58 -12.66 1.01
CA GLY A 165 -3.63 -13.44 0.35
C GLY A 165 -4.28 -14.51 1.23
N ARG A 166 -3.67 -14.89 2.37
CA ARG A 166 -4.24 -15.78 3.38
C ARG A 166 -5.22 -15.06 4.31
N ALA A 167 -5.08 -13.77 4.45
CA ALA A 167 -5.90 -12.94 5.33
C ALA A 167 -7.35 -12.83 4.82
#